data_d4daf4b2a00f6a5bd1667b585a43c69e
#
_entry.id   d4daf4b2a00f6a5bd1667b585a43c69e
#
_cell.length_a   1.000
_cell.length_b   1.000
_cell.length_c   1.000
_cell.angle_alpha   90.00
_cell.angle_beta   90.00
_cell.angle_gamma   90.00
#
_symmetry.space_group_name_H-M   'P 1'
#
loop_
_entity.id
_entity.type
_entity.pdbx_description
1 polymer ?
#
loop_
_entity_poly.entity_id
_entity_poly.type
_entity_poly.pdbx_seq_one_letter_code
_entity_poly.pdbx_strand_id
1 'polypeptide(L)'
;MNPDLYIFDEAALERDELVVRHSLPFSSLDLPEAERQRYYGDGPVEFSHSLTEQIGGQLAAGLTLTHMVEAPHHLDPTARYMPGYIATRAVKPG
;
A
#
# COMPACT_ATOMS: atom_id res chain seq x y z
N MET A 1 -3.90 1.90 2.58
CA MET A 1 -2.65 2.42 2.00
C MET A 1 -2.68 2.27 0.49
N ASN A 2 -2.10 3.21 -0.23
CA ASN A 2 -2.04 3.11 -1.69
C ASN A 2 -1.16 1.92 -2.10
N PRO A 3 -1.69 0.92 -2.83
CA PRO A 3 -0.91 -0.26 -3.21
C PRO A 3 0.27 0.05 -4.12
N ASP A 4 0.27 1.16 -4.83
CA ASP A 4 1.35 1.55 -5.73
C ASP A 4 2.67 1.81 -4.99
N LEU A 5 2.64 2.04 -3.67
CA LEU A 5 3.84 2.21 -2.85
C LEU A 5 4.71 0.95 -2.81
N TYR A 6 4.13 -0.22 -3.04
CA TYR A 6 4.87 -1.48 -2.95
C TYR A 6 5.79 -1.76 -4.15
N ILE A 7 5.77 -0.92 -5.19
CA ILE A 7 6.63 -1.12 -6.37
C ILE A 7 8.09 -0.72 -6.13
N PHE A 8 8.37 0.08 -5.10
CA PHE A 8 9.69 0.68 -4.89
C PHE A 8 10.65 -0.24 -4.14
N ASP A 9 11.92 -0.18 -4.52
CA ASP A 9 12.98 -0.92 -3.85
C ASP A 9 13.19 -0.41 -2.42
N GLU A 10 13.17 -1.32 -1.45
CA GLU A 10 13.24 -0.99 -0.02
C GLU A 10 14.57 -0.35 0.36
N ALA A 11 15.69 -0.87 -0.15
CA ALA A 11 17.01 -0.32 0.12
C ALA A 11 17.18 1.09 -0.44
N ALA A 12 16.60 1.34 -1.63
CA ALA A 12 16.62 2.68 -2.23
C ALA A 12 15.81 3.68 -1.40
N LEU A 13 14.68 3.26 -0.85
CA LEU A 13 13.86 4.11 0.02
C LEU A 13 14.64 4.55 1.26
N GLU A 14 15.46 3.68 1.83
CA GLU A 14 16.31 4.02 2.96
C GLU A 14 17.34 5.11 2.61
N ARG A 15 17.72 5.25 1.34
CA ARG A 15 18.61 6.28 0.83
C ARG A 15 17.88 7.50 0.29
N ASP A 16 16.59 7.61 0.54
CA ASP A 16 15.73 8.69 0.02
C ASP A 16 15.68 8.70 -1.52
N GLU A 17 15.78 7.52 -2.11
CA GLU A 17 15.71 7.32 -3.57
C GLU A 17 14.50 6.48 -3.95
N LEU A 18 13.91 6.76 -5.10
CA LEU A 18 12.78 6.00 -5.63
C LEU A 18 13.25 5.17 -6.82
N VAL A 19 13.31 3.85 -6.62
CA VAL A 19 13.69 2.90 -7.67
C VAL A 19 12.60 1.83 -7.74
N VAL A 20 12.02 1.65 -8.91
CA VAL A 20 10.99 0.62 -9.13
C VAL A 20 11.65 -0.76 -9.19
N ARG A 21 11.18 -1.68 -8.36
CA ARG A 21 11.70 -3.04 -8.28
C ARG A 21 10.62 -4.11 -8.39
N HIS A 22 9.46 -3.88 -7.78
CA HIS A 22 8.44 -4.91 -7.63
C HIS A 22 7.25 -4.66 -8.56
N SER A 23 6.66 -5.74 -9.06
CA SER A 23 5.37 -5.67 -9.72
C SER A 23 4.24 -5.88 -8.72
N LEU A 24 3.06 -5.41 -9.04
CA LEU A 24 1.86 -5.66 -8.24
C LEU A 24 1.09 -6.87 -8.81
N PRO A 25 0.44 -7.67 -7.97
CA PRO A 25 0.38 -7.56 -6.52
C PRO A 25 1.69 -7.93 -5.83
N PHE A 26 2.01 -7.23 -4.76
CA PHE A 26 3.23 -7.46 -3.97
C PHE A 26 2.95 -8.41 -2.79
N SER A 27 3.93 -9.27 -2.48
CA SER A 27 3.97 -10.05 -1.25
C SER A 27 5.40 -10.08 -0.70
N SER A 28 5.54 -9.87 0.61
CA SER A 28 6.85 -9.98 1.26
C SER A 28 7.45 -11.38 1.13
N LEU A 29 6.63 -12.40 0.86
CA LEU A 29 7.11 -13.77 0.59
C LEU A 29 7.91 -13.88 -0.70
N ASP A 30 7.78 -12.92 -1.62
CA ASP A 30 8.53 -12.91 -2.89
C ASP A 30 9.96 -12.40 -2.71
N LEU A 31 10.29 -11.85 -1.53
CA LEU A 31 11.63 -11.37 -1.23
C LEU A 31 12.53 -12.52 -0.75
N PRO A 32 13.85 -12.45 -1.05
CA PRO A 32 14.82 -13.33 -0.39
C PRO A 32 14.68 -13.24 1.13
N GLU A 33 14.94 -14.35 1.83
CA GLU A 33 14.72 -14.44 3.27
C GLU A 33 15.45 -13.33 4.05
N ALA A 34 16.70 -13.05 3.71
CA ALA A 34 17.48 -12.00 4.39
C ALA A 34 16.85 -10.62 4.23
N GLU A 35 16.33 -10.28 3.05
CA GLU A 35 15.65 -9.01 2.82
C GLU A 35 14.30 -8.96 3.53
N ARG A 36 13.56 -10.06 3.51
CA ARG A 36 12.28 -10.14 4.23
C ARG A 36 12.47 -9.90 5.73
N GLN A 37 13.49 -10.53 6.34
CA GLN A 37 13.82 -10.32 7.74
C GLN A 37 14.21 -8.87 8.04
N ARG A 38 15.01 -8.27 7.17
CA ARG A 38 15.48 -6.90 7.35
C ARG A 38 14.35 -5.87 7.30
N TYR A 39 13.44 -5.99 6.32
CA TYR A 39 12.43 -4.95 6.05
C TYR A 39 11.07 -5.23 6.68
N TYR A 40 10.74 -6.48 6.91
CA TYR A 40 9.43 -6.89 7.43
C TYR A 40 9.49 -7.72 8.70
N GLY A 41 10.69 -8.19 9.09
CA GLY A 41 10.91 -8.93 10.33
C GLY A 41 10.17 -10.27 10.38
N ASP A 42 9.89 -10.74 11.61
CA ASP A 42 9.20 -12.01 11.87
C ASP A 42 7.67 -11.83 11.98
N GLY A 43 7.18 -10.64 11.64
CA GLY A 43 5.75 -10.35 11.71
C GLY A 43 4.94 -11.01 10.61
N PRO A 44 3.64 -10.69 10.54
CA PRO A 44 2.77 -11.20 9.48
C PRO A 44 3.30 -10.85 8.08
N VAL A 45 2.97 -11.68 7.10
CA VAL A 45 3.30 -11.41 5.70
C VAL A 45 2.63 -10.12 5.25
N GLU A 46 3.41 -9.22 4.62
CA GLU A 46 2.89 -8.01 4.01
C GLU A 46 2.41 -8.29 2.58
N PHE A 47 1.20 -7.85 2.28
CA PHE A 47 0.61 -7.94 0.94
C PHE A 47 0.16 -6.57 0.48
N SER A 48 0.31 -6.29 -0.82
CA SER A 48 -0.43 -5.17 -1.40
C SER A 48 -1.88 -5.58 -1.61
N HIS A 49 -2.81 -4.70 -1.27
CA HIS A 49 -4.23 -4.87 -1.57
C HIS A 49 -4.60 -3.89 -2.67
N SER A 50 -5.10 -4.40 -3.81
CA SER A 50 -5.50 -3.57 -4.93
C SER A 50 -6.62 -2.61 -4.54
N LEU A 51 -6.77 -1.53 -5.30
CA LEU A 51 -7.92 -0.63 -5.12
C LEU A 51 -9.24 -1.36 -5.37
N THR A 52 -9.23 -2.35 -6.27
CA THR A 52 -10.40 -3.20 -6.51
C THR A 52 -10.80 -3.96 -5.25
N GLU A 53 -9.83 -4.49 -4.50
CA GLU A 53 -10.11 -5.17 -3.23
C GLU A 53 -10.54 -4.18 -2.14
N GLN A 54 -9.82 -3.07 -1.99
CA GLN A 54 -10.06 -2.10 -0.92
C GLN A 54 -11.38 -1.37 -1.12
N ILE A 55 -11.64 -0.84 -2.29
CA ILE A 55 -12.82 -0.04 -2.60
C ILE A 55 -13.94 -0.92 -3.14
N GLY A 56 -13.62 -1.75 -4.12
CA GLY A 56 -14.59 -2.67 -4.72
C GLY A 56 -15.17 -3.65 -3.71
N GLY A 57 -14.36 -4.09 -2.74
CA GLY A 57 -14.84 -4.97 -1.66
C GLY A 57 -15.92 -4.32 -0.80
N GLN A 58 -15.78 -3.04 -0.49
CA GLN A 58 -16.79 -2.30 0.26
C GLN A 58 -18.10 -2.18 -0.56
N LEU A 59 -17.99 -1.86 -1.85
CA LEU A 59 -19.14 -1.76 -2.74
C LEU A 59 -19.83 -3.12 -2.90
N ALA A 60 -19.06 -4.20 -3.08
CA ALA A 60 -19.60 -5.55 -3.22
C ALA A 60 -20.31 -6.02 -1.95
N ALA A 61 -19.91 -5.54 -0.78
CA ALA A 61 -20.56 -5.82 0.50
C ALA A 61 -21.84 -5.02 0.70
N GLY A 62 -22.23 -4.18 -0.26
CA GLY A 62 -23.46 -3.38 -0.18
C GLY A 62 -23.30 -2.05 0.55
N LEU A 63 -22.06 -1.63 0.82
CA LEU A 63 -21.80 -0.33 1.44
C LEU A 63 -21.86 0.79 0.41
N THR A 64 -22.29 1.97 0.85
CA THR A 64 -22.28 3.19 0.04
C THR A 64 -21.08 4.04 0.43
N LEU A 65 -20.18 4.33 -0.52
CA LEU A 65 -19.07 5.24 -0.29
C LEU A 65 -19.57 6.68 -0.33
N THR A 66 -19.28 7.43 0.71
CA THR A 66 -19.71 8.84 0.83
C THR A 66 -18.55 9.81 0.64
N HIS A 67 -17.34 9.39 0.98
CA HIS A 67 -16.14 10.22 0.90
C HIS A 67 -14.93 9.38 0.52
N MET A 68 -14.02 9.99 -0.22
CA MET A 68 -12.71 9.43 -0.51
C MET A 68 -11.68 10.56 -0.48
N VAL A 69 -10.57 10.34 0.21
CA VAL A 69 -9.48 11.32 0.32
C VAL A 69 -8.16 10.61 0.12
N GLU A 70 -7.27 11.22 -0.65
CA GLU A 70 -5.88 10.82 -0.76
C GLU A 70 -5.01 11.75 0.08
N ALA A 71 -4.01 11.21 0.76
CA ALA A 71 -3.11 11.99 1.60
C ALA A 71 -1.68 11.48 1.51
N PRO A 72 -0.65 12.36 1.60
CA PRO A 72 0.74 11.92 1.56
C PRO A 72 1.15 11.22 2.85
N HIS A 73 2.11 10.29 2.72
CA HIS A 73 2.76 9.68 3.86
C HIS A 73 3.98 10.54 4.23
N HIS A 74 3.88 11.32 5.30
CA HIS A 74 4.83 12.40 5.63
C HIS A 74 6.29 11.99 5.73
N LEU A 75 6.59 10.75 6.16
CA LEU A 75 7.95 10.28 6.40
C LEU A 75 8.52 9.45 5.24
N ASP A 76 7.75 9.28 4.17
CA ASP A 76 8.14 8.45 3.04
C ASP A 76 8.64 9.34 1.89
N PRO A 77 9.77 8.98 1.21
CA PRO A 77 10.23 9.72 0.03
C PRO A 77 9.20 9.87 -1.07
N THR A 78 8.26 8.92 -1.18
CA THR A 78 7.18 8.96 -2.16
C THR A 78 6.23 10.14 -1.96
N ALA A 79 6.18 10.73 -0.76
CA ALA A 79 5.31 11.87 -0.47
C ALA A 79 5.56 13.08 -1.37
N ARG A 80 6.76 13.17 -1.96
CA ARG A 80 7.10 14.24 -2.92
C ARG A 80 6.39 14.08 -4.26
N TYR A 81 5.90 12.88 -4.57
CA TYR A 81 5.39 12.54 -5.89
C TYR A 81 3.97 12.02 -5.88
N MET A 82 3.52 11.41 -4.80
CA MET A 82 2.23 10.73 -4.79
C MET A 82 1.65 10.61 -3.39
N PRO A 83 0.31 10.53 -3.26
CA PRO A 83 -0.33 10.24 -1.99
C PRO A 83 -0.05 8.79 -1.58
N GLY A 84 0.36 8.59 -0.32
CA GLY A 84 0.62 7.26 0.24
C GLY A 84 -0.60 6.63 0.89
N TYR A 85 -1.61 7.43 1.22
CA TYR A 85 -2.82 6.97 1.87
C TYR A 85 -4.05 7.26 1.05
N ILE A 86 -5.00 6.33 1.10
CA ILE A 86 -6.35 6.52 0.59
C ILE A 86 -7.30 6.23 1.75
N ALA A 87 -8.09 7.22 2.12
CA ALA A 87 -9.09 7.08 3.16
C ALA A 87 -10.48 7.14 2.54
N THR A 88 -11.33 6.20 2.90
CA THR A 88 -12.71 6.17 2.43
C THR A 88 -13.66 6.16 3.62
N ARG A 89 -14.84 6.73 3.43
CA ARG A 89 -15.95 6.61 4.36
C ARG A 89 -17.06 5.86 3.66
N ALA A 90 -17.51 4.79 4.29
CA ALA A 90 -18.60 3.98 3.78
C ALA A 90 -19.69 3.86 4.84
N VAL A 91 -20.94 3.83 4.39
CA VAL A 91 -22.09 3.65 5.28
C VAL A 91 -22.93 2.49 4.77
N LYS A 92 -23.54 1.77 5.69
CA LYS A 92 -24.49 0.72 5.36
C LYS A 92 -25.85 1.40 5.11
N PRO A 93 -26.44 1.24 3.90
CA PRO A 93 -27.78 1.77 3.66
C PRO A 93 -28.78 1.08 4.58
N GLY A 94 -29.57 1.88 5.23
CA GLY A 94 -30.55 1.42 6.24
C GLY A 94 -31.85 1.03 5.68
#